data_5d61d27455f4df6fb4b4926979a2640b
#
_entry.id   5d61d27455f4df6fb4b4926979a2640b
#
_cell.length_a   1.000
_cell.length_b   1.000
_cell.length_c   1.000
_cell.angle_alpha   90.00
_cell.angle_beta   90.00
_cell.angle_gamma   90.00
#
_symmetry.space_group_name_H-M   'P 1'
#
loop_
_entity.id
_entity.type
_entity.pdbx_description
1 polymer ?
#
loop_
_entity_poly.entity_id
_entity_poly.type
_entity_poly.pdbx_seq_one_letter_code
_entity_poly.pdbx_strand_id
1 'polypeptide(L)'
;MKGSIKFSKEQNCSIIFFKAKLSKEMEKIEELIEDFQKREITEHFIYRKIAKGVNGNNRKVLEKIADDELSHYRKFREYSKKDLKPDKFFIFLYSLIFRFFGLTFTIKIMERNEEKAQRNYSNLLEEFPELKTIIDEEERHEKELISMINEERLNYVGSMVLGLNDALVELTGALAGLSFAIQKTHFVAIAGLITGIAASLSMMSSEYLSKKSEGDKNPLKASLYTGIAYIIAVLLLVIPFFIFKRYLIALLFSLINVVIIIFIFTFFISVTTVLDFKKRFFEMIFISFGVAGISFIIGIGLRKIIGIDI
;
A
#
# COMPACT_ATOMS: atom_id res chain seq x y z
N MET A 1 -41.81 -31.52 50.46
CA MET A 1 -41.31 -32.04 49.16
C MET A 1 -41.25 -31.02 48.01
N LYS A 2 -41.18 -29.70 48.27
CA LYS A 2 -41.07 -28.69 47.19
C LYS A 2 -39.69 -28.04 47.00
N GLY A 3 -38.70 -28.32 47.88
CA GLY A 3 -37.38 -27.72 47.82
C GLY A 3 -36.35 -28.49 46.93
N SER A 4 -36.51 -29.80 46.79
CA SER A 4 -35.57 -30.65 46.08
C SER A 4 -35.61 -30.55 44.56
N ILE A 5 -36.77 -30.16 43.98
CA ILE A 5 -36.95 -30.06 42.51
C ILE A 5 -36.43 -28.74 41.97
N LYS A 6 -36.39 -27.69 42.76
CA LYS A 6 -35.90 -26.34 42.34
C LYS A 6 -34.38 -26.33 42.22
N PHE A 7 -33.66 -27.00 43.10
CA PHE A 7 -32.19 -27.10 43.09
C PHE A 7 -31.67 -27.87 41.84
N SER A 8 -32.38 -28.92 41.43
CA SER A 8 -32.03 -29.71 40.25
C SER A 8 -32.22 -28.94 38.91
N LYS A 9 -33.21 -28.05 38.82
CA LYS A 9 -33.46 -27.24 37.61
C LYS A 9 -32.42 -26.13 37.42
N GLU A 10 -31.97 -25.47 38.48
CA GLU A 10 -30.94 -24.43 38.41
C GLU A 10 -29.56 -25.01 38.06
N GLN A 11 -29.23 -26.17 38.62
CA GLN A 11 -28.00 -26.89 38.25
C GLN A 11 -27.98 -27.34 36.77
N ASN A 12 -29.10 -27.88 36.27
CA ASN A 12 -29.21 -28.26 34.87
C ASN A 12 -29.14 -27.05 33.93
N CYS A 13 -29.71 -25.89 34.29
CA CYS A 13 -29.64 -24.68 33.50
C CYS A 13 -28.20 -24.13 33.42
N SER A 14 -27.48 -24.16 34.55
CA SER A 14 -26.05 -23.76 34.63
C SER A 14 -25.16 -24.66 33.78
N ILE A 15 -25.38 -25.96 33.78
CA ILE A 15 -24.63 -26.96 32.99
C ILE A 15 -24.89 -26.76 31.48
N ILE A 16 -26.15 -26.50 31.10
CA ILE A 16 -26.51 -26.22 29.68
C ILE A 16 -25.86 -24.92 29.20
N PHE A 17 -25.87 -23.88 30.04
CA PHE A 17 -25.25 -22.58 29.69
C PHE A 17 -23.72 -22.72 29.60
N PHE A 18 -23.09 -23.47 30.47
CA PHE A 18 -21.65 -23.77 30.44
C PHE A 18 -21.26 -24.58 29.19
N LYS A 19 -22.03 -25.62 28.84
CA LYS A 19 -21.81 -26.42 27.62
C LYS A 19 -21.98 -25.57 26.36
N ALA A 20 -22.99 -24.68 26.31
CA ALA A 20 -23.20 -23.79 25.17
C ALA A 20 -22.08 -22.75 25.03
N LYS A 21 -21.51 -22.26 26.14
CA LYS A 21 -20.37 -21.35 26.15
C LYS A 21 -19.10 -22.07 25.64
N LEU A 22 -18.85 -23.28 26.16
CA LEU A 22 -17.71 -24.11 25.74
C LEU A 22 -17.78 -24.45 24.25
N SER A 23 -18.97 -24.80 23.75
CA SER A 23 -19.18 -25.09 22.33
C SER A 23 -18.89 -23.88 21.43
N LYS A 24 -19.27 -22.67 21.84
CA LYS A 24 -18.96 -21.44 21.11
C LYS A 24 -17.47 -21.06 21.15
N GLU A 25 -16.77 -21.35 22.23
CA GLU A 25 -15.32 -21.16 22.33
C GLU A 25 -14.59 -22.14 21.42
N MET A 26 -15.00 -23.41 21.42
CA MET A 26 -14.42 -24.41 20.49
C MET A 26 -14.67 -24.08 19.03
N GLU A 27 -15.86 -23.62 18.66
CA GLU A 27 -16.19 -23.18 17.29
C GLU A 27 -15.29 -22.03 16.83
N LYS A 28 -15.04 -21.04 17.72
CA LYS A 28 -14.11 -19.94 17.40
C LYS A 28 -12.67 -20.39 17.21
N ILE A 29 -12.23 -21.39 17.98
CA ILE A 29 -10.89 -21.96 17.86
C ILE A 29 -10.75 -22.70 16.54
N GLU A 30 -11.76 -23.50 16.16
CA GLU A 30 -11.79 -24.20 14.87
C GLU A 30 -11.75 -23.19 13.70
N GLU A 31 -12.58 -22.15 13.72
CA GLU A 31 -12.54 -21.08 12.71
C GLU A 31 -11.15 -20.42 12.62
N LEU A 32 -10.51 -20.16 13.77
CA LEU A 32 -9.19 -19.54 13.82
C LEU A 32 -8.11 -20.45 13.24
N ILE A 33 -8.14 -21.75 13.54
CA ILE A 33 -7.23 -22.76 12.98
C ILE A 33 -7.42 -22.87 11.46
N GLU A 34 -8.66 -22.83 10.96
CA GLU A 34 -8.95 -22.87 9.54
C GLU A 34 -8.46 -21.60 8.82
N ASP A 35 -8.60 -20.44 9.44
CA ASP A 35 -8.11 -19.17 8.88
C ASP A 35 -6.59 -19.18 8.76
N PHE A 36 -5.87 -19.66 9.80
CA PHE A 36 -4.42 -19.84 9.74
C PHE A 36 -4.04 -20.86 8.67
N GLN A 37 -4.63 -22.02 8.66
CA GLN A 37 -4.37 -23.04 7.66
C GLN A 37 -4.55 -22.53 6.23
N LYS A 38 -5.60 -21.77 5.98
CA LYS A 38 -5.88 -21.17 4.66
C LYS A 38 -4.85 -20.10 4.30
N ARG A 39 -4.35 -19.37 5.30
CA ARG A 39 -3.30 -18.37 5.11
C ARG A 39 -2.00 -19.06 4.70
N GLU A 40 -1.51 -20.03 5.46
CA GLU A 40 -0.26 -20.74 5.19
C GLU A 40 -0.21 -21.31 3.77
N ILE A 41 -1.27 -22.01 3.33
CA ILE A 41 -1.31 -22.52 1.96
C ILE A 41 -1.36 -21.40 0.92
N THR A 42 -1.94 -20.26 1.23
CA THR A 42 -1.99 -19.10 0.32
C THR A 42 -0.61 -18.46 0.21
N GLU A 43 0.09 -18.27 1.33
CA GLU A 43 1.44 -17.71 1.42
C GLU A 43 2.47 -18.61 0.76
N HIS A 44 2.39 -19.93 0.95
CA HIS A 44 3.18 -20.89 0.17
C HIS A 44 3.14 -20.58 -1.34
N PHE A 45 1.94 -20.42 -1.91
CA PHE A 45 1.81 -20.15 -3.34
C PHE A 45 2.27 -18.74 -3.72
N ILE A 46 2.11 -17.75 -2.86
CA ILE A 46 2.60 -16.39 -3.07
C ILE A 46 4.12 -16.39 -3.13
N TYR A 47 4.80 -16.93 -2.11
CA TYR A 47 6.27 -17.02 -2.07
C TYR A 47 6.85 -17.80 -3.24
N ARG A 48 6.25 -18.94 -3.61
CA ARG A 48 6.63 -19.72 -4.81
C ARG A 48 6.53 -18.90 -6.10
N LYS A 49 5.51 -18.04 -6.19
CA LYS A 49 5.30 -17.23 -7.40
C LYS A 49 6.25 -16.04 -7.46
N ILE A 50 6.50 -15.38 -6.33
CA ILE A 50 7.48 -14.29 -6.22
C ILE A 50 8.91 -14.83 -6.49
N ALA A 51 9.25 -15.99 -5.95
CA ALA A 51 10.55 -16.63 -6.15
C ALA A 51 10.92 -16.83 -7.63
N LYS A 52 9.93 -17.07 -8.49
CA LYS A 52 10.15 -17.17 -9.96
C LYS A 52 10.57 -15.84 -10.61
N GLY A 53 10.26 -14.71 -9.98
CA GLY A 53 10.58 -13.37 -10.48
C GLY A 53 11.88 -12.80 -9.94
N VAL A 54 12.59 -13.50 -9.06
CA VAL A 54 13.86 -13.07 -8.48
C VAL A 54 14.96 -14.12 -8.71
N ASN A 55 16.22 -13.70 -8.60
CA ASN A 55 17.38 -14.54 -8.85
C ASN A 55 18.31 -14.63 -7.62
N GLY A 56 19.27 -15.55 -7.68
CA GLY A 56 20.33 -15.67 -6.68
C GLY A 56 19.85 -16.15 -5.31
N ASN A 57 20.42 -15.55 -4.27
CA ASN A 57 20.13 -15.94 -2.88
C ASN A 57 18.67 -15.67 -2.47
N ASN A 58 18.10 -14.56 -2.93
CA ASN A 58 16.71 -14.18 -2.62
C ASN A 58 15.74 -15.26 -3.10
N ARG A 59 15.98 -15.85 -4.27
CA ARG A 59 15.14 -16.94 -4.77
C ARG A 59 15.17 -18.15 -3.83
N LYS A 60 16.37 -18.55 -3.38
CA LYS A 60 16.53 -19.72 -2.50
C LYS A 60 15.83 -19.51 -1.15
N VAL A 61 15.96 -18.31 -0.59
CA VAL A 61 15.30 -17.97 0.68
C VAL A 61 13.79 -18.02 0.52
N LEU A 62 13.23 -17.41 -0.52
CA LEU A 62 11.78 -17.42 -0.76
C LEU A 62 11.25 -18.84 -1.04
N GLU A 63 12.01 -19.68 -1.75
CA GLU A 63 11.63 -21.08 -1.98
C GLU A 63 11.63 -21.87 -0.66
N LYS A 64 12.61 -21.62 0.24
CA LYS A 64 12.67 -22.24 1.56
C LYS A 64 11.49 -21.82 2.43
N ILE A 65 11.22 -20.50 2.55
CA ILE A 65 10.07 -19.98 3.29
C ILE A 65 8.78 -20.60 2.75
N ALA A 66 8.61 -20.65 1.43
CA ALA A 66 7.43 -21.31 0.85
C ALA A 66 7.28 -22.78 1.26
N ASP A 67 8.38 -23.52 1.46
CA ASP A 67 8.33 -24.91 1.94
C ASP A 67 8.00 -24.99 3.43
N ASP A 68 8.48 -24.04 4.22
CA ASP A 68 8.16 -23.91 5.64
C ASP A 68 6.65 -23.61 5.80
N GLU A 69 6.06 -22.67 5.01
CA GLU A 69 4.60 -22.39 5.01
C GLU A 69 3.77 -23.64 4.66
N LEU A 70 4.25 -24.47 3.73
CA LEU A 70 3.57 -25.73 3.42
C LEU A 70 3.63 -26.71 4.60
N SER A 71 4.69 -26.66 5.40
CA SER A 71 4.81 -27.45 6.64
C SER A 71 3.84 -26.96 7.70
N HIS A 72 3.71 -25.64 7.90
CA HIS A 72 2.74 -25.01 8.80
C HIS A 72 1.30 -25.40 8.40
N TYR A 73 0.96 -25.29 7.10
CA TYR A 73 -0.32 -25.75 6.58
C TYR A 73 -0.63 -27.21 6.98
N ARG A 74 0.37 -28.11 6.87
CA ARG A 74 0.18 -29.53 7.22
C ARG A 74 -0.06 -29.71 8.72
N LYS A 75 0.65 -28.95 9.56
CA LYS A 75 0.44 -28.95 11.01
C LYS A 75 -0.99 -28.51 11.35
N PHE A 76 -1.44 -27.37 10.83
CA PHE A 76 -2.83 -26.89 11.05
C PHE A 76 -3.89 -27.86 10.50
N ARG A 77 -3.61 -28.55 9.39
CA ARG A 77 -4.50 -29.57 8.83
C ARG A 77 -4.68 -30.79 9.78
N GLU A 78 -3.70 -31.09 10.61
CA GLU A 78 -3.84 -32.15 11.61
C GLU A 78 -4.90 -31.83 12.67
N TYR A 79 -5.12 -30.54 12.95
CA TYR A 79 -6.14 -30.08 13.88
C TYR A 79 -7.50 -29.89 13.19
N SER A 80 -7.56 -29.18 12.08
CA SER A 80 -8.80 -28.88 11.36
C SER A 80 -9.45 -30.11 10.73
N LYS A 81 -8.64 -31.12 10.39
CA LYS A 81 -9.03 -32.32 9.60
C LYS A 81 -9.63 -31.98 8.22
N LYS A 82 -9.42 -30.75 7.74
CA LYS A 82 -9.95 -30.26 6.46
C LYS A 82 -8.81 -30.01 5.48
N ASP A 83 -9.12 -30.16 4.20
CA ASP A 83 -8.18 -29.86 3.10
C ASP A 83 -8.57 -28.54 2.46
N LEU A 84 -7.98 -27.42 2.96
CA LEU A 84 -8.33 -26.08 2.52
C LEU A 84 -7.54 -25.68 1.29
N LYS A 85 -8.20 -24.99 0.38
CA LYS A 85 -7.61 -24.50 -0.86
C LYS A 85 -7.05 -23.07 -0.66
N PRO A 86 -5.94 -22.74 -1.34
CA PRO A 86 -5.38 -21.39 -1.29
C PRO A 86 -6.33 -20.35 -1.87
N ASP A 87 -6.23 -19.13 -1.38
CA ASP A 87 -7.00 -18.00 -1.90
C ASP A 87 -6.36 -17.45 -3.18
N LYS A 88 -6.99 -17.77 -4.32
CA LYS A 88 -6.51 -17.37 -5.65
C LYS A 88 -6.50 -15.86 -5.85
N PHE A 89 -7.41 -15.13 -5.18
CA PHE A 89 -7.47 -13.67 -5.29
C PHE A 89 -6.22 -13.04 -4.66
N PHE A 90 -5.85 -13.46 -3.45
CA PHE A 90 -4.64 -12.95 -2.79
C PHE A 90 -3.37 -13.34 -3.56
N ILE A 91 -3.27 -14.58 -4.07
CA ILE A 91 -2.13 -14.98 -4.91
C ILE A 91 -2.01 -14.08 -6.14
N PHE A 92 -3.11 -13.76 -6.81
CA PHE A 92 -3.11 -12.83 -7.94
C PHE A 92 -2.72 -11.41 -7.51
N LEU A 93 -3.34 -10.91 -6.44
CA LEU A 93 -3.11 -9.56 -5.92
C LEU A 93 -1.65 -9.35 -5.53
N TYR A 94 -1.05 -10.23 -4.73
CA TYR A 94 0.37 -10.12 -4.34
C TYR A 94 1.32 -10.30 -5.51
N SER A 95 0.95 -11.10 -6.51
CA SER A 95 1.73 -11.19 -7.76
C SER A 95 1.72 -9.89 -8.55
N LEU A 96 0.58 -9.20 -8.57
CA LEU A 96 0.44 -7.89 -9.20
C LEU A 96 1.24 -6.82 -8.41
N ILE A 97 1.14 -6.83 -7.10
CA ILE A 97 1.91 -5.95 -6.21
C ILE A 97 3.41 -6.15 -6.45
N PHE A 98 3.88 -7.41 -6.47
CA PHE A 98 5.28 -7.72 -6.76
C PHE A 98 5.72 -7.19 -8.12
N ARG A 99 4.90 -7.34 -9.14
CA ARG A 99 5.22 -6.88 -10.51
C ARG A 99 5.37 -5.36 -10.61
N PHE A 100 4.55 -4.59 -9.88
CA PHE A 100 4.54 -3.13 -9.95
C PHE A 100 5.45 -2.47 -8.92
N PHE A 101 5.48 -2.99 -7.69
CA PHE A 101 6.16 -2.34 -6.55
C PHE A 101 7.45 -3.04 -6.13
N GLY A 102 7.73 -4.24 -6.66
CA GLY A 102 8.96 -5.00 -6.39
C GLY A 102 8.90 -5.87 -5.13
N LEU A 103 10.04 -6.53 -4.86
CA LEU A 103 10.17 -7.55 -3.81
C LEU A 103 9.94 -6.97 -2.42
N THR A 104 10.67 -5.92 -2.09
CA THR A 104 10.68 -5.34 -0.74
C THR A 104 9.32 -4.82 -0.31
N PHE A 105 8.61 -4.12 -1.21
CA PHE A 105 7.26 -3.65 -0.91
C PHE A 105 6.31 -4.81 -0.64
N THR A 106 6.38 -5.86 -1.47
CA THR A 106 5.53 -7.04 -1.35
C THR A 106 5.77 -7.78 -0.03
N ILE A 107 7.04 -7.99 0.33
CA ILE A 107 7.41 -8.61 1.61
C ILE A 107 6.88 -7.77 2.78
N LYS A 108 7.19 -6.48 2.82
CA LYS A 108 6.75 -5.61 3.94
C LYS A 108 5.24 -5.56 4.13
N ILE A 109 4.45 -5.65 3.04
CA ILE A 109 2.99 -5.70 3.18
C ILE A 109 2.50 -7.06 3.67
N MET A 110 3.20 -8.15 3.32
CA MET A 110 2.92 -9.49 3.84
C MET A 110 3.23 -9.55 5.33
N GLU A 111 4.44 -9.20 5.75
CA GLU A 111 4.86 -9.16 7.16
C GLU A 111 3.93 -8.32 8.04
N ARG A 112 3.54 -7.13 7.57
CA ARG A 112 2.59 -6.28 8.30
C ARG A 112 1.24 -6.95 8.54
N ASN A 113 0.83 -7.86 7.67
CA ASN A 113 -0.40 -8.63 7.82
C ASN A 113 -0.20 -9.83 8.75
N GLU A 114 0.99 -10.42 8.74
CA GLU A 114 1.39 -11.50 9.65
C GLU A 114 1.48 -11.02 11.10
N GLU A 115 2.14 -9.88 11.38
CA GLU A 115 2.18 -9.29 12.74
C GLU A 115 0.79 -9.10 13.36
N LYS A 116 -0.20 -8.70 12.54
CA LYS A 116 -1.58 -8.57 13.02
C LYS A 116 -2.21 -9.91 13.37
N ALA A 117 -1.83 -10.96 12.67
CA ALA A 117 -2.32 -12.31 12.92
C ALA A 117 -1.63 -12.95 14.13
N GLN A 118 -0.31 -12.74 14.29
CA GLN A 118 0.46 -13.27 15.42
C GLN A 118 -0.10 -12.83 16.77
N ARG A 119 -0.71 -11.65 16.87
CA ARG A 119 -1.41 -11.22 18.09
C ARG A 119 -2.55 -12.15 18.49
N ASN A 120 -3.09 -12.89 17.54
CA ASN A 120 -4.14 -13.90 17.80
C ASN A 120 -3.54 -15.28 18.14
N TYR A 121 -2.26 -15.56 17.80
CA TYR A 121 -1.58 -16.79 18.15
C TYR A 121 -1.41 -16.95 19.67
N SER A 122 -1.20 -15.87 20.41
CA SER A 122 -1.00 -15.94 21.87
C SER A 122 -2.17 -16.62 22.60
N ASN A 123 -3.39 -16.47 22.08
CA ASN A 123 -4.57 -17.13 22.64
C ASN A 123 -4.63 -18.63 22.32
N LEU A 124 -4.00 -19.08 21.22
CA LEU A 124 -3.94 -20.49 20.83
C LEU A 124 -2.81 -21.24 21.56
N LEU A 125 -1.74 -20.55 21.95
CA LEU A 125 -0.60 -21.17 22.64
C LEU A 125 -0.96 -21.76 24.00
N GLU A 126 -1.99 -21.21 24.67
CA GLU A 126 -2.49 -21.77 25.93
C GLU A 126 -3.13 -23.15 25.73
N GLU A 127 -3.75 -23.39 24.56
CA GLU A 127 -4.42 -24.66 24.24
C GLU A 127 -3.55 -25.61 23.41
N PHE A 128 -2.66 -25.04 22.58
CA PHE A 128 -1.77 -25.78 21.65
C PHE A 128 -0.32 -25.35 21.78
N PRO A 129 0.41 -25.75 22.84
CA PRO A 129 1.80 -25.32 23.08
C PRO A 129 2.78 -25.67 21.94
N GLU A 130 2.48 -26.71 21.16
CA GLU A 130 3.28 -27.14 20.00
C GLU A 130 3.27 -26.14 18.84
N LEU A 131 2.29 -25.22 18.79
CA LEU A 131 2.28 -24.12 17.81
C LEU A 131 3.38 -23.09 18.05
N LYS A 132 4.06 -23.15 19.21
CA LYS A 132 5.20 -22.28 19.51
C LYS A 132 6.30 -22.42 18.46
N THR A 133 6.52 -23.61 17.92
CA THR A 133 7.53 -23.83 16.87
C THR A 133 7.21 -23.05 15.59
N ILE A 134 5.93 -22.86 15.26
CA ILE A 134 5.52 -22.06 14.11
C ILE A 134 5.88 -20.59 14.36
N ILE A 135 5.60 -20.05 15.54
CA ILE A 135 5.94 -18.66 15.89
C ILE A 135 7.46 -18.42 15.82
N ASP A 136 8.26 -19.34 16.35
CA ASP A 136 9.72 -19.26 16.31
C ASP A 136 10.25 -19.32 14.84
N GLU A 137 9.57 -20.07 13.97
CA GLU A 137 9.86 -20.15 12.53
C GLU A 137 9.47 -18.87 11.82
N GLU A 138 8.32 -18.27 12.13
CA GLU A 138 7.88 -16.97 11.57
C GLU A 138 8.84 -15.83 11.94
N GLU A 139 9.29 -15.74 13.19
CA GLU A 139 10.30 -14.74 13.57
C GLU A 139 11.63 -14.92 12.80
N ARG A 140 11.97 -16.14 12.43
CA ARG A 140 13.12 -16.41 11.59
C ARG A 140 12.88 -15.98 10.14
N HIS A 141 11.68 -16.24 9.59
CA HIS A 141 11.28 -15.80 8.25
C HIS A 141 11.36 -14.28 8.13
N GLU A 142 10.81 -13.56 9.10
CA GLU A 142 10.90 -12.09 9.17
C GLU A 142 12.35 -11.60 9.07
N LYS A 143 13.26 -12.18 9.87
CA LYS A 143 14.68 -11.82 9.84
C LYS A 143 15.35 -12.14 8.51
N GLU A 144 15.05 -13.30 7.91
CA GLU A 144 15.57 -13.71 6.60
C GLU A 144 15.04 -12.76 5.51
N LEU A 145 13.75 -12.40 5.54
CA LEU A 145 13.10 -11.47 4.60
C LEU A 145 13.65 -10.05 4.73
N ILE A 146 13.84 -9.54 5.95
CA ILE A 146 14.47 -8.23 6.20
C ILE A 146 15.88 -8.18 5.61
N SER A 147 16.65 -9.28 5.70
CA SER A 147 18.01 -9.33 5.15
C SER A 147 18.05 -9.23 3.60
N MET A 148 16.95 -9.56 2.94
CA MET A 148 16.80 -9.43 1.47
C MET A 148 16.43 -8.02 1.02
N ILE A 149 16.11 -7.11 1.96
CA ILE A 149 15.73 -5.72 1.68
C ILE A 149 16.98 -4.93 1.24
N ASN A 150 17.45 -5.20 0.05
CA ASN A 150 18.52 -4.43 -0.58
C ASN A 150 18.14 -4.12 -2.04
N GLU A 151 16.93 -3.59 -2.24
CA GLU A 151 16.53 -3.08 -3.54
C GLU A 151 17.10 -1.70 -3.78
N GLU A 152 17.87 -1.54 -4.82
CA GLU A 152 18.45 -0.26 -5.25
C GLU A 152 17.38 0.86 -5.34
N ARG A 153 16.15 0.48 -5.71
CA ARG A 153 15.02 1.42 -5.81
C ARG A 153 14.67 2.10 -4.50
N LEU A 154 14.84 1.42 -3.36
CA LEU A 154 14.53 1.99 -2.05
C LEU A 154 15.47 3.12 -1.66
N ASN A 155 16.72 3.09 -2.16
CA ASN A 155 17.68 4.16 -1.93
C ASN A 155 17.21 5.48 -2.57
N TYR A 156 16.35 5.40 -3.59
CA TYR A 156 15.86 6.55 -4.34
C TYR A 156 14.39 6.90 -4.06
N VAL A 157 13.75 6.23 -3.07
CA VAL A 157 12.37 6.56 -2.68
C VAL A 157 12.24 8.01 -2.27
N GLY A 158 13.22 8.55 -1.53
CA GLY A 158 13.24 9.97 -1.15
C GLY A 158 13.20 10.90 -2.36
N SER A 159 13.99 10.60 -3.38
CA SER A 159 14.03 11.36 -4.63
C SER A 159 12.74 11.26 -5.43
N MET A 160 12.12 10.07 -5.49
CA MET A 160 10.79 9.87 -6.09
C MET A 160 9.70 10.65 -5.34
N VAL A 161 9.78 10.64 -3.99
CA VAL A 161 8.87 11.41 -3.11
C VAL A 161 8.95 12.89 -3.44
N LEU A 162 10.17 13.43 -3.54
CA LEU A 162 10.40 14.83 -3.82
C LEU A 162 9.77 15.24 -5.16
N GLY A 163 10.08 14.49 -6.24
CA GLY A 163 9.55 14.80 -7.57
C GLY A 163 8.03 14.69 -7.66
N LEU A 164 7.45 13.67 -7.04
CA LEU A 164 6.01 13.46 -7.08
C LEU A 164 5.24 14.51 -6.26
N ASN A 165 5.74 14.85 -5.06
CA ASN A 165 5.12 15.86 -4.21
C ASN A 165 5.10 17.23 -4.91
N ASP A 166 6.21 17.62 -5.51
CA ASP A 166 6.32 18.88 -6.24
C ASP A 166 5.36 18.91 -7.43
N ALA A 167 5.34 17.85 -8.25
CA ALA A 167 4.40 17.74 -9.38
C ALA A 167 2.93 17.85 -8.94
N LEU A 168 2.56 17.18 -7.84
CA LEU A 168 1.18 17.20 -7.35
C LEU A 168 0.77 18.56 -6.80
N VAL A 169 1.66 19.31 -6.19
CA VAL A 169 1.36 20.64 -5.64
C VAL A 169 1.40 21.70 -6.75
N GLU A 170 2.51 21.78 -7.48
CA GLU A 170 2.73 22.81 -8.50
C GLU A 170 1.75 22.66 -9.67
N LEU A 171 1.69 21.48 -10.28
CA LEU A 171 0.87 21.29 -11.49
C LEU A 171 -0.62 21.31 -11.17
N THR A 172 -1.06 20.83 -10.01
CA THR A 172 -2.47 20.94 -9.60
C THR A 172 -2.86 22.41 -9.46
N GLY A 173 -2.00 23.22 -8.86
CA GLY A 173 -2.19 24.67 -8.77
C GLY A 173 -2.22 25.33 -10.15
N ALA A 174 -1.25 25.03 -11.01
CA ALA A 174 -1.18 25.56 -12.35
C ALA A 174 -2.42 25.21 -13.20
N LEU A 175 -2.83 23.93 -13.21
CA LEU A 175 -4.00 23.48 -13.97
C LEU A 175 -5.29 24.10 -13.43
N ALA A 176 -5.44 24.25 -12.11
CA ALA A 176 -6.58 24.95 -11.53
C ALA A 176 -6.62 26.42 -11.97
N GLY A 177 -5.52 27.16 -11.80
CA GLY A 177 -5.42 28.57 -12.20
C GLY A 177 -5.67 28.78 -13.69
N LEU A 178 -5.00 28.00 -14.54
CA LEU A 178 -5.16 28.07 -16.00
C LEU A 178 -6.57 27.71 -16.46
N SER A 179 -7.23 26.75 -15.80
CA SER A 179 -8.60 26.34 -16.13
C SER A 179 -9.59 27.49 -15.99
N PHE A 180 -9.44 28.32 -14.96
CA PHE A 180 -10.32 29.47 -14.74
C PHE A 180 -9.87 30.72 -15.50
N ALA A 181 -8.58 30.87 -15.78
CA ALA A 181 -8.09 31.97 -16.59
C ALA A 181 -8.44 31.80 -18.08
N ILE A 182 -8.23 30.62 -18.66
CA ILE A 182 -8.31 30.38 -20.10
C ILE A 182 -9.65 29.74 -20.52
N GLN A 183 -10.21 28.82 -19.70
CA GLN A 183 -11.46 28.08 -19.94
C GLN A 183 -11.52 27.22 -21.22
N LYS A 184 -10.43 27.05 -21.95
CA LYS A 184 -10.29 26.18 -23.12
C LYS A 184 -9.36 25.02 -22.80
N THR A 185 -9.90 23.80 -22.76
CA THR A 185 -9.20 22.59 -22.29
C THR A 185 -7.92 22.32 -23.05
N HIS A 186 -7.89 22.47 -24.38
CA HIS A 186 -6.68 22.23 -25.18
C HIS A 186 -5.53 23.19 -24.84
N PHE A 187 -5.83 24.46 -24.59
CA PHE A 187 -4.80 25.42 -24.19
C PHE A 187 -4.29 25.15 -22.78
N VAL A 188 -5.18 24.77 -21.86
CA VAL A 188 -4.79 24.32 -20.50
C VAL A 188 -3.93 23.05 -20.57
N ALA A 189 -4.31 22.08 -21.42
CA ALA A 189 -3.55 20.87 -21.63
C ALA A 189 -2.13 21.13 -22.16
N ILE A 190 -2.02 21.95 -23.21
CA ILE A 190 -0.73 22.29 -23.81
C ILE A 190 0.15 23.06 -22.82
N ALA A 191 -0.41 24.09 -22.17
CA ALA A 191 0.31 24.89 -21.20
C ALA A 191 0.76 24.02 -20.01
N GLY A 192 -0.13 23.17 -19.44
CA GLY A 192 0.19 22.26 -18.37
C GLY A 192 1.25 21.24 -18.76
N LEU A 193 1.21 20.71 -19.98
CA LEU A 193 2.21 19.77 -20.46
C LEU A 193 3.59 20.43 -20.62
N ILE A 194 3.65 21.60 -21.24
CA ILE A 194 4.91 22.35 -21.43
C ILE A 194 5.51 22.72 -20.08
N THR A 195 4.70 23.30 -19.18
CA THR A 195 5.14 23.68 -17.82
C THR A 195 5.59 22.46 -17.04
N GLY A 196 4.81 21.38 -17.06
CA GLY A 196 5.12 20.15 -16.33
C GLY A 196 6.40 19.47 -16.83
N ILE A 197 6.66 19.44 -18.13
CA ILE A 197 7.93 18.91 -18.68
C ILE A 197 9.10 19.81 -18.26
N ALA A 198 8.96 21.12 -18.39
CA ALA A 198 10.01 22.05 -17.98
C ALA A 198 10.33 21.95 -16.48
N ALA A 199 9.30 21.87 -15.63
CA ALA A 199 9.45 21.67 -14.19
C ALA A 199 10.11 20.31 -13.86
N SER A 200 9.73 19.23 -14.55
CA SER A 200 10.38 17.93 -14.40
C SER A 200 11.88 17.99 -14.69
N LEU A 201 12.29 18.64 -15.79
CA LEU A 201 13.71 18.80 -16.14
C LEU A 201 14.46 19.66 -15.12
N SER A 202 13.82 20.74 -14.63
CA SER A 202 14.36 21.58 -13.56
C SER A 202 14.58 20.78 -12.27
N MET A 203 13.57 19.99 -11.86
CA MET A 203 13.62 19.16 -10.67
C MET A 203 14.70 18.07 -10.76
N MET A 204 14.80 17.42 -11.95
CA MET A 204 15.88 16.47 -12.23
C MET A 204 17.25 17.10 -12.06
N SER A 205 17.44 18.32 -12.58
CA SER A 205 18.71 19.02 -12.50
C SER A 205 19.05 19.42 -11.06
N SER A 206 18.07 19.90 -10.31
CA SER A 206 18.21 20.27 -8.90
C SER A 206 18.56 19.04 -8.05
N GLU A 207 17.87 17.92 -8.25
CA GLU A 207 18.14 16.67 -7.52
C GLU A 207 19.53 16.10 -7.86
N TYR A 208 19.94 16.17 -9.13
CA TYR A 208 21.28 15.76 -9.53
C TYR A 208 22.36 16.57 -8.80
N LEU A 209 22.21 17.89 -8.75
CA LEU A 209 23.19 18.77 -8.08
C LEU A 209 23.18 18.55 -6.56
N SER A 210 22.01 18.40 -5.96
CA SER A 210 21.87 18.10 -4.53
C SER A 210 22.58 16.80 -4.17
N LYS A 211 22.24 15.69 -4.84
CA LYS A 211 22.82 14.38 -4.59
C LYS A 211 24.32 14.33 -4.86
N LYS A 212 24.79 15.06 -5.88
CA LYS A 212 26.21 15.18 -6.14
C LYS A 212 26.94 15.94 -5.03
N SER A 213 26.34 16.99 -4.46
CA SER A 213 26.91 17.74 -3.35
C SER A 213 26.92 16.97 -2.04
N GLU A 214 25.95 16.06 -1.83
CA GLU A 214 25.86 15.15 -0.70
C GLU A 214 26.86 13.98 -0.79
N GLY A 215 27.55 13.82 -1.93
CA GLY A 215 28.50 12.73 -2.15
C GLY A 215 27.83 11.38 -2.48
N ASP A 216 26.57 11.39 -2.96
CA ASP A 216 25.90 10.17 -3.40
C ASP A 216 26.70 9.47 -4.51
N LYS A 217 26.74 8.13 -4.46
CA LYS A 217 27.46 7.31 -5.44
C LYS A 217 26.86 7.38 -6.85
N ASN A 218 25.55 7.62 -6.95
CA ASN A 218 24.80 7.60 -8.21
C ASN A 218 23.81 8.75 -8.33
N PRO A 219 24.24 10.03 -8.32
CA PRO A 219 23.33 11.19 -8.35
C PRO A 219 22.47 11.24 -9.60
N LEU A 220 22.96 10.70 -10.73
CA LEU A 220 22.18 10.61 -11.98
C LEU A 220 20.99 9.66 -11.84
N LYS A 221 21.12 8.53 -11.12
CA LYS A 221 19.99 7.64 -10.88
C LYS A 221 18.93 8.31 -10.01
N ALA A 222 19.31 8.97 -8.94
CA ALA A 222 18.40 9.73 -8.08
C ALA A 222 17.59 10.74 -8.90
N SER A 223 18.26 11.56 -9.71
CA SER A 223 17.60 12.56 -10.55
C SER A 223 16.66 11.94 -11.60
N LEU A 224 17.03 10.81 -12.22
CA LEU A 224 16.16 10.11 -13.15
C LEU A 224 14.89 9.58 -12.47
N TYR A 225 14.99 9.01 -11.25
CA TYR A 225 13.82 8.58 -10.48
C TYR A 225 12.89 9.77 -10.17
N THR A 226 13.45 10.91 -9.77
CA THR A 226 12.70 12.15 -9.53
C THR A 226 11.95 12.58 -10.79
N GLY A 227 12.65 12.70 -11.92
CA GLY A 227 12.06 13.18 -13.17
C GLY A 227 11.01 12.23 -13.75
N ILE A 228 11.25 10.93 -13.71
CA ILE A 228 10.27 9.93 -14.19
C ILE A 228 9.01 10.00 -13.33
N ALA A 229 9.13 10.09 -12.01
CA ALA A 229 7.98 10.21 -11.11
C ALA A 229 7.18 11.49 -11.42
N TYR A 230 7.88 12.61 -11.62
CA TYR A 230 7.30 13.89 -12.02
C TYR A 230 6.54 13.78 -13.34
N ILE A 231 7.18 13.27 -14.41
CA ILE A 231 6.57 13.14 -15.75
C ILE A 231 5.31 12.26 -15.71
N ILE A 232 5.34 11.16 -14.96
CA ILE A 232 4.16 10.29 -14.80
C ILE A 232 3.00 11.08 -14.18
N ALA A 233 3.26 11.86 -13.12
CA ALA A 233 2.25 12.71 -12.52
C ALA A 233 1.72 13.75 -13.50
N VAL A 234 2.60 14.45 -14.24
CA VAL A 234 2.22 15.42 -15.28
C VAL A 234 1.25 14.80 -16.28
N LEU A 235 1.60 13.64 -16.83
CA LEU A 235 0.76 12.96 -17.82
C LEU A 235 -0.62 12.61 -17.23
N LEU A 236 -0.66 12.03 -16.04
CA LEU A 236 -1.92 11.64 -15.38
C LEU A 236 -2.82 12.85 -15.07
N LEU A 237 -2.24 14.00 -14.71
CA LEU A 237 -3.00 15.21 -14.39
C LEU A 237 -3.47 15.95 -15.64
N VAL A 238 -2.71 15.91 -16.73
CA VAL A 238 -3.02 16.63 -17.98
C VAL A 238 -3.96 15.84 -18.89
N ILE A 239 -3.92 14.52 -18.90
CA ILE A 239 -4.76 13.66 -19.76
C ILE A 239 -6.24 14.03 -19.74
N PRO A 240 -6.91 14.33 -18.60
CA PRO A 240 -8.32 14.72 -18.60
C PRO A 240 -8.62 15.93 -19.49
N PHE A 241 -7.70 16.88 -19.62
CA PHE A 241 -7.87 18.07 -20.43
C PHE A 241 -7.79 17.80 -21.94
N PHE A 242 -7.21 16.69 -22.37
CA PHE A 242 -7.27 16.22 -23.75
C PHE A 242 -8.56 15.45 -24.05
N ILE A 243 -9.13 14.77 -23.03
CA ILE A 243 -10.31 13.91 -23.20
C ILE A 243 -11.62 14.72 -23.13
N PHE A 244 -11.74 15.60 -22.15
CA PHE A 244 -12.98 16.33 -21.88
C PHE A 244 -13.00 17.70 -22.52
N LYS A 245 -14.12 18.04 -23.19
CA LYS A 245 -14.32 19.36 -23.83
C LYS A 245 -14.64 20.46 -22.81
N ARG A 246 -15.24 20.13 -21.66
CA ARG A 246 -15.59 21.10 -20.61
C ARG A 246 -14.49 21.18 -19.58
N TYR A 247 -13.90 22.39 -19.41
CA TYR A 247 -12.76 22.59 -18.50
C TYR A 247 -13.05 22.21 -17.04
N LEU A 248 -14.28 22.43 -16.55
CA LEU A 248 -14.69 22.04 -15.20
C LEU A 248 -14.69 20.52 -15.01
N ILE A 249 -15.13 19.76 -16.03
CA ILE A 249 -15.12 18.30 -15.98
C ILE A 249 -13.68 17.81 -16.04
N ALA A 250 -12.87 18.36 -16.93
CA ALA A 250 -11.44 18.02 -17.03
C ALA A 250 -10.71 18.27 -15.71
N LEU A 251 -10.94 19.44 -15.10
CA LEU A 251 -10.37 19.80 -13.80
C LEU A 251 -10.82 18.83 -12.71
N LEU A 252 -12.12 18.51 -12.65
CA LEU A 252 -12.64 17.56 -11.66
C LEU A 252 -11.93 16.20 -11.76
N PHE A 253 -11.80 15.63 -12.96
CA PHE A 253 -11.09 14.38 -13.17
C PHE A 253 -9.59 14.49 -12.87
N SER A 254 -8.97 15.62 -13.17
CA SER A 254 -7.58 15.89 -12.78
C SER A 254 -7.42 15.88 -11.25
N LEU A 255 -8.32 16.55 -10.51
CA LEU A 255 -8.31 16.55 -9.04
C LEU A 255 -8.58 15.16 -8.44
N ILE A 256 -9.43 14.36 -9.07
CA ILE A 256 -9.62 12.95 -8.68
C ILE A 256 -8.31 12.18 -8.89
N ASN A 257 -7.62 12.37 -10.00
CA ASN A 257 -6.31 11.75 -10.23
C ASN A 257 -5.29 12.18 -9.17
N VAL A 258 -5.26 13.45 -8.75
CA VAL A 258 -4.42 13.92 -7.63
C VAL A 258 -4.67 13.08 -6.38
N VAL A 259 -5.94 12.91 -5.98
CA VAL A 259 -6.29 12.12 -4.78
C VAL A 259 -5.83 10.67 -4.93
N ILE A 260 -6.04 10.06 -6.09
CA ILE A 260 -5.64 8.68 -6.37
C ILE A 260 -4.11 8.54 -6.29
N ILE A 261 -3.36 9.45 -6.91
CA ILE A 261 -1.90 9.44 -6.90
C ILE A 261 -1.38 9.62 -5.47
N ILE A 262 -1.92 10.60 -4.71
CA ILE A 262 -1.56 10.83 -3.31
C ILE A 262 -1.83 9.56 -2.49
N PHE A 263 -2.99 8.93 -2.68
CA PHE A 263 -3.36 7.70 -1.96
C PHE A 263 -2.36 6.56 -2.23
N ILE A 264 -2.14 6.22 -3.51
CA ILE A 264 -1.24 5.13 -3.91
C ILE A 264 0.17 5.38 -3.41
N PHE A 265 0.64 6.61 -3.59
CA PHE A 265 2.00 6.99 -3.24
C PHE A 265 2.23 7.05 -1.72
N THR A 266 1.32 7.65 -0.98
CA THR A 266 1.39 7.68 0.49
C THR A 266 1.28 6.29 1.08
N PHE A 267 0.45 5.42 0.48
CA PHE A 267 0.38 4.01 0.87
C PHE A 267 1.71 3.30 0.62
N PHE A 268 2.32 3.50 -0.55
CA PHE A 268 3.64 2.95 -0.87
C PHE A 268 4.71 3.38 0.16
N ILE A 269 4.77 4.68 0.47
CA ILE A 269 5.72 5.20 1.46
C ILE A 269 5.44 4.63 2.84
N SER A 270 4.19 4.60 3.28
CA SER A 270 3.83 4.11 4.62
C SER A 270 4.17 2.63 4.84
N VAL A 271 4.20 1.85 3.76
CA VAL A 271 4.63 0.44 3.80
C VAL A 271 6.15 0.32 3.79
N THR A 272 6.85 1.14 3.00
CA THR A 272 8.32 1.06 2.86
C THR A 272 9.08 1.79 3.97
N THR A 273 8.44 2.77 4.61
CA THR A 273 8.99 3.56 5.72
C THR A 273 8.07 3.49 6.94
N VAL A 274 8.56 3.87 8.12
CA VAL A 274 7.77 3.86 9.37
C VAL A 274 6.86 5.10 9.50
N LEU A 275 6.34 5.62 8.40
CA LEU A 275 5.52 6.85 8.39
C LEU A 275 4.02 6.53 8.51
N ASP A 276 3.31 7.36 9.27
CA ASP A 276 1.86 7.26 9.42
C ASP A 276 1.15 7.65 8.11
N PHE A 277 0.42 6.68 7.53
CA PHE A 277 -0.34 6.86 6.30
C PHE A 277 -1.35 8.00 6.40
N LYS A 278 -2.17 8.04 7.47
CA LYS A 278 -3.26 9.03 7.59
C LYS A 278 -2.70 10.44 7.67
N LYS A 279 -1.68 10.64 8.51
CA LYS A 279 -1.04 11.96 8.69
C LYS A 279 -0.49 12.48 7.37
N ARG A 280 0.30 11.66 6.65
CA ARG A 280 0.90 12.04 5.36
C ARG A 280 -0.11 12.25 4.25
N PHE A 281 -1.13 11.39 4.18
CA PHE A 281 -2.19 11.52 3.18
C PHE A 281 -2.94 12.85 3.33
N PHE A 282 -3.40 13.19 4.52
CA PHE A 282 -4.10 14.45 4.75
C PHE A 282 -3.20 15.66 4.59
N GLU A 283 -1.95 15.60 5.04
CA GLU A 283 -0.96 16.67 4.83
C GLU A 283 -0.82 17.01 3.35
N MET A 284 -0.59 16.02 2.49
CA MET A 284 -0.47 16.21 1.05
C MET A 284 -1.76 16.71 0.39
N ILE A 285 -2.91 16.18 0.79
CA ILE A 285 -4.21 16.66 0.30
C ILE A 285 -4.38 18.15 0.63
N PHE A 286 -4.16 18.56 1.88
CA PHE A 286 -4.32 19.95 2.30
C PHE A 286 -3.36 20.88 1.56
N ILE A 287 -2.11 20.49 1.37
CA ILE A 287 -1.13 21.31 0.64
C ILE A 287 -1.55 21.43 -0.82
N SER A 288 -1.77 20.32 -1.52
CA SER A 288 -2.11 20.33 -2.96
C SER A 288 -3.39 21.09 -3.26
N PHE A 289 -4.46 20.85 -2.49
CA PHE A 289 -5.74 21.54 -2.68
C PHE A 289 -5.72 22.99 -2.19
N GLY A 290 -4.91 23.29 -1.17
CA GLY A 290 -4.67 24.66 -0.71
C GLY A 290 -4.04 25.52 -1.80
N VAL A 291 -2.95 25.00 -2.42
CA VAL A 291 -2.32 25.70 -3.57
C VAL A 291 -3.25 25.78 -4.76
N ALA A 292 -4.02 24.74 -5.07
CA ALA A 292 -5.03 24.77 -6.13
C ALA A 292 -6.08 25.86 -5.88
N GLY A 293 -6.55 26.00 -4.63
CA GLY A 293 -7.51 27.04 -4.25
C GLY A 293 -6.97 28.45 -4.38
N ILE A 294 -5.72 28.68 -3.99
CA ILE A 294 -5.05 29.99 -4.17
C ILE A 294 -4.90 30.29 -5.66
N SER A 295 -4.40 29.34 -6.45
CA SER A 295 -4.22 29.50 -7.90
C SER A 295 -5.54 29.71 -8.63
N PHE A 296 -6.61 29.07 -8.18
CA PHE A 296 -7.97 29.32 -8.67
C PHE A 296 -8.41 30.77 -8.48
N ILE A 297 -8.20 31.37 -7.29
CA ILE A 297 -8.53 32.75 -7.01
C ILE A 297 -7.71 33.71 -7.93
N ILE A 298 -6.42 33.41 -8.06
CA ILE A 298 -5.54 34.16 -8.98
C ILE A 298 -6.04 34.08 -10.42
N GLY A 299 -6.41 32.86 -10.89
CA GLY A 299 -6.92 32.67 -12.26
C GLY A 299 -8.18 33.47 -12.55
N ILE A 300 -9.13 33.50 -11.62
CA ILE A 300 -10.33 34.36 -11.75
C ILE A 300 -9.95 35.86 -11.76
N GLY A 301 -9.04 36.26 -10.87
CA GLY A 301 -8.59 37.65 -10.78
C GLY A 301 -7.93 38.12 -12.09
N LEU A 302 -7.02 37.36 -12.63
CA LEU A 302 -6.33 37.64 -13.89
C LEU A 302 -7.31 37.75 -15.07
N ARG A 303 -8.29 36.85 -15.15
CA ARG A 303 -9.32 36.90 -16.19
C ARG A 303 -10.12 38.21 -16.16
N LYS A 304 -10.51 38.66 -14.95
CA LYS A 304 -11.23 39.93 -14.79
C LYS A 304 -10.39 41.15 -15.17
N ILE A 305 -9.08 41.12 -14.85
CA ILE A 305 -8.17 42.26 -15.10
C ILE A 305 -7.80 42.36 -16.60
N ILE A 306 -7.52 41.22 -17.22
CA ILE A 306 -7.01 41.19 -18.61
C ILE A 306 -8.15 41.28 -19.64
N GLY A 307 -9.42 41.08 -19.22
CA GLY A 307 -10.57 41.14 -20.10
C GLY A 307 -10.57 40.07 -21.21
N ILE A 308 -10.00 38.93 -20.95
CA ILE A 308 -9.94 37.81 -21.92
C ILE A 308 -11.32 37.15 -21.99
N ASP A 309 -12.18 37.68 -22.83
CA ASP A 309 -13.33 36.95 -23.38
C ASP A 309 -12.82 36.17 -24.60
N ILE A 310 -12.32 34.96 -24.37
CA ILE A 310 -11.88 34.00 -25.40
C ILE A 310 -13.01 33.05 -25.75
#